data_6b211ff0705789b91cc82af300b6a945
#
_entry.id   6b211ff0705789b91cc82af300b6a945
#
_cell.length_a   1.000
_cell.length_b   1.000
_cell.length_c   1.000
_cell.angle_alpha   90.00
_cell.angle_beta   90.00
_cell.angle_gamma   90.00
#
_symmetry.space_group_name_H-M   'P 1'
#
loop_
_entity.id
_entity.type
_entity.pdbx_description
1 polymer ?
#
loop_
_entity_poly.entity_id
_entity_poly.type
_entity_poly.pdbx_seq_one_letter_code
_entity_poly.pdbx_strand_id
1 'polypeptide(L)'
;MGLIGLAVLSLFLNIGLPPLHLEEPKRAVVAMEMFFSGNYVTPTVMGEPYYAKPPLFNWLLALSLKLFGSFSEFAVRLPSVLSLLLMGMFNFVFVRRFMNEKIAFYSSMLFITSGNIYFYFSLLGEIDLFFSLVTYLCIASVFYFYQKRNFLLLFLSSFFFASVGFLTKGFPSLPFLYVSLIGYLACEGELRRMFSLYHVLGIAVFILVSGPYFYYYGLHNDLSRYVQFLWHESSSRTMLAGPARMPLKHLVTYPLETLKALLPYSLLFVFTFRRGFVEEMLSTPALKFSLIVFVSNYLVYLVSPGANQRYIYALYPFLLVVLCHAYFTRGKAAGTKEEIVRAVTVSALLILALASAAAPFLKMTSAAPHIAFVSAFFLIAASTTAIAASKRKNAILPMLLFAVIVSRLAFDLVYLPIQAATSQS
;
A
#
# COMPACT_ATOMS: atom_id res chain seq x y z
N MET A 1 2.88 -3.84 -21.98
CA MET A 1 3.01 -5.24 -21.50
C MET A 1 4.34 -5.51 -20.81
N GLY A 2 5.50 -5.21 -21.40
CA GLY A 2 6.82 -5.54 -20.80
C GLY A 2 7.05 -4.98 -19.39
N LEU A 3 6.69 -3.71 -19.13
CA LEU A 3 6.86 -3.10 -17.80
C LEU A 3 6.03 -3.79 -16.70
N ILE A 4 4.82 -4.23 -17.03
CA ILE A 4 3.98 -4.98 -16.08
C ILE A 4 4.65 -6.32 -15.77
N GLY A 5 5.07 -7.07 -16.79
CA GLY A 5 5.73 -8.36 -16.63
C GLY A 5 6.99 -8.26 -15.76
N LEU A 6 7.84 -7.26 -16.01
CA LEU A 6 9.05 -7.02 -15.21
C LEU A 6 8.73 -6.63 -13.75
N ALA A 7 7.72 -5.79 -13.53
CA ALA A 7 7.30 -5.40 -12.18
C ALA A 7 6.73 -6.60 -11.41
N VAL A 8 5.90 -7.42 -12.06
CA VAL A 8 5.37 -8.64 -11.44
C VAL A 8 6.50 -9.64 -11.16
N LEU A 9 7.39 -9.89 -12.13
CA LEU A 9 8.54 -10.78 -11.95
C LEU A 9 9.37 -10.38 -10.72
N SER A 10 9.70 -9.10 -10.58
CA SER A 10 10.51 -8.61 -9.48
C SER A 10 9.85 -8.77 -8.10
N LEU A 11 8.52 -8.77 -8.03
CA LEU A 11 7.82 -8.98 -6.75
C LEU A 11 7.89 -10.43 -6.27
N PHE A 12 8.12 -11.38 -7.16
CA PHE A 12 8.24 -12.82 -6.81
C PHE A 12 9.69 -13.31 -6.78
N LEU A 13 10.61 -12.57 -7.41
CA LEU A 13 11.99 -12.98 -7.51
C LEU A 13 12.66 -12.93 -6.12
N ASN A 14 13.17 -14.09 -5.68
CA ASN A 14 13.89 -14.24 -4.41
C ASN A 14 13.14 -13.81 -3.15
N ILE A 15 11.81 -13.65 -3.21
CA ILE A 15 10.99 -13.23 -2.06
C ILE A 15 11.05 -14.23 -0.87
N GLY A 16 11.33 -15.48 -1.13
CA GLY A 16 11.49 -16.53 -0.12
C GLY A 16 12.90 -16.68 0.44
N LEU A 17 13.89 -15.93 -0.05
CA LEU A 17 15.28 -16.09 0.40
C LEU A 17 15.58 -15.46 1.77
N PRO A 18 15.19 -14.21 2.06
CA PRO A 18 15.48 -13.61 3.37
C PRO A 18 14.69 -14.31 4.48
N PRO A 19 15.28 -14.54 5.65
CA PRO A 19 14.54 -15.08 6.80
C PRO A 19 13.40 -14.15 7.20
N LEU A 20 12.38 -14.71 7.87
CA LEU A 20 11.27 -13.92 8.41
C LEU A 20 11.80 -12.95 9.48
N HIS A 21 11.32 -11.70 9.45
CA HIS A 21 11.74 -10.67 10.40
C HIS A 21 10.57 -9.77 10.84
N LEU A 22 10.80 -8.92 11.84
CA LEU A 22 9.78 -8.06 12.45
C LEU A 22 8.60 -8.86 13.02
N GLU A 23 7.38 -8.59 12.56
CA GLU A 23 6.17 -9.28 13.01
C GLU A 23 5.85 -10.55 12.18
N GLU A 24 6.60 -10.83 11.09
CA GLU A 24 6.36 -12.00 10.24
C GLU A 24 6.45 -13.33 11.02
N PRO A 25 7.52 -13.58 11.84
CA PRO A 25 7.63 -14.85 12.58
C PRO A 25 6.43 -15.09 13.48
N LYS A 26 5.97 -14.07 14.18
CA LYS A 26 4.80 -14.14 15.05
C LYS A 26 3.53 -14.50 14.28
N ARG A 27 3.31 -13.87 13.11
CA ARG A 27 2.15 -14.17 12.26
C ARG A 27 2.21 -15.57 11.68
N ALA A 28 3.40 -15.99 11.25
CA ALA A 28 3.62 -17.33 10.75
C ALA A 28 3.30 -18.38 11.84
N VAL A 29 3.78 -18.19 13.07
CA VAL A 29 3.50 -19.07 14.21
C VAL A 29 2.00 -19.12 14.48
N VAL A 30 1.29 -18.00 14.55
CA VAL A 30 -0.18 -17.97 14.75
C VAL A 30 -0.89 -18.76 13.66
N ALA A 31 -0.51 -18.58 12.38
CA ALA A 31 -1.11 -19.31 11.27
C ALA A 31 -0.80 -20.81 11.31
N MET A 32 0.43 -21.19 11.71
CA MET A 32 0.85 -22.58 11.90
C MET A 32 0.08 -23.26 13.03
N GLU A 33 -0.07 -22.58 14.17
CA GLU A 33 -0.85 -23.12 15.30
C GLU A 33 -2.31 -23.33 14.93
N MET A 34 -2.93 -22.39 14.19
CA MET A 34 -4.27 -22.58 13.64
C MET A 34 -4.34 -23.80 12.71
N PHE A 35 -3.34 -23.98 11.85
CA PHE A 35 -3.29 -25.08 10.89
C PHE A 35 -3.16 -26.41 11.60
N PHE A 36 -2.26 -26.55 12.58
CA PHE A 36 -2.00 -27.82 13.27
C PHE A 36 -3.07 -28.17 14.30
N SER A 37 -3.61 -27.18 15.02
CA SER A 37 -4.67 -27.40 16.00
C SER A 37 -6.06 -27.60 15.39
N GLY A 38 -6.26 -27.12 14.12
CA GLY A 38 -7.59 -27.02 13.51
C GLY A 38 -8.48 -25.94 14.15
N ASN A 39 -7.97 -25.17 15.11
CA ASN A 39 -8.69 -24.09 15.76
C ASN A 39 -8.46 -22.76 15.05
N TYR A 40 -9.42 -22.35 14.22
CA TYR A 40 -9.38 -21.10 13.48
C TYR A 40 -10.12 -19.96 14.19
N VAL A 41 -10.74 -20.23 15.34
CA VAL A 41 -11.52 -19.23 16.10
C VAL A 41 -10.66 -18.52 17.14
N THR A 42 -9.84 -19.29 17.88
CA THR A 42 -8.97 -18.74 18.94
C THR A 42 -7.52 -18.69 18.45
N PRO A 43 -7.04 -17.54 17.96
CA PRO A 43 -5.63 -17.40 17.61
C PRO A 43 -4.74 -17.60 18.85
N THR A 44 -3.66 -18.36 18.68
CA THR A 44 -2.65 -18.54 19.73
C THR A 44 -1.26 -18.23 19.17
N VAL A 45 -0.32 -17.93 20.04
CA VAL A 45 1.10 -17.82 19.77
C VAL A 45 1.88 -18.47 20.90
N MET A 46 2.66 -19.50 20.61
CA MET A 46 3.34 -20.34 21.61
C MET A 46 2.37 -20.95 22.65
N GLY A 47 1.17 -21.32 22.20
CA GLY A 47 0.11 -21.86 23.04
C GLY A 47 -0.70 -20.84 23.83
N GLU A 48 -0.27 -19.58 23.90
CA GLU A 48 -0.96 -18.52 24.61
C GLU A 48 -1.93 -17.74 23.70
N PRO A 49 -3.10 -17.29 24.22
CA PRO A 49 -4.07 -16.54 23.42
C PRO A 49 -3.49 -15.27 22.78
N TYR A 50 -3.72 -15.09 21.49
CA TYR A 50 -3.26 -13.95 20.72
C TYR A 50 -4.37 -12.93 20.48
N TYR A 51 -4.31 -11.80 21.17
CA TYR A 51 -5.34 -10.75 21.14
C TYR A 51 -5.03 -9.57 20.20
N ALA A 52 -3.81 -9.49 19.66
CA ALA A 52 -3.34 -8.25 19.03
C ALA A 52 -4.06 -7.92 17.70
N LYS A 53 -4.56 -8.92 16.98
CA LYS A 53 -5.29 -8.71 15.71
C LYS A 53 -6.41 -9.74 15.55
N PRO A 54 -7.50 -9.37 14.85
CA PRO A 54 -8.52 -10.32 14.39
C PRO A 54 -7.95 -11.35 13.40
N PRO A 55 -8.65 -12.46 13.14
CA PRO A 55 -8.05 -13.67 12.57
C PRO A 55 -7.89 -13.68 11.05
N LEU A 56 -8.58 -12.81 10.31
CA LEU A 56 -8.76 -12.98 8.86
C LEU A 56 -7.44 -13.07 8.09
N PHE A 57 -6.45 -12.25 8.44
CA PHE A 57 -5.15 -12.32 7.77
C PHE A 57 -4.40 -13.62 8.14
N ASN A 58 -4.52 -14.09 9.39
CA ASN A 58 -3.94 -15.38 9.79
C ASN A 58 -4.60 -16.54 9.07
N TRP A 59 -5.91 -16.47 8.78
CA TRP A 59 -6.60 -17.47 7.94
C TRP A 59 -6.04 -17.49 6.51
N LEU A 60 -5.74 -16.32 5.94
CA LEU A 60 -5.10 -16.23 4.61
C LEU A 60 -3.69 -16.82 4.62
N LEU A 61 -2.92 -16.57 5.68
CA LEU A 61 -1.61 -17.20 5.86
C LEU A 61 -1.73 -18.70 6.00
N ALA A 62 -2.62 -19.22 6.85
CA ALA A 62 -2.85 -20.65 7.02
C ALA A 62 -3.30 -21.32 5.70
N LEU A 63 -4.15 -20.65 4.92
CA LEU A 63 -4.54 -21.10 3.59
C LEU A 63 -3.34 -21.15 2.64
N SER A 64 -2.49 -20.13 2.64
CA SER A 64 -1.27 -20.10 1.82
C SER A 64 -0.31 -21.24 2.19
N LEU A 65 -0.04 -21.43 3.48
CA LEU A 65 0.78 -22.54 3.97
C LEU A 65 0.22 -23.90 3.54
N LYS A 66 -1.09 -24.07 3.62
CA LYS A 66 -1.78 -25.30 3.20
C LYS A 66 -1.66 -25.55 1.69
N LEU A 67 -1.87 -24.52 0.87
CA LEU A 67 -1.84 -24.63 -0.60
C LEU A 67 -0.45 -24.98 -1.13
N PHE A 68 0.60 -24.46 -0.50
CA PHE A 68 1.98 -24.77 -0.91
C PHE A 68 2.55 -26.02 -0.23
N GLY A 69 1.84 -26.57 0.77
CA GLY A 69 2.32 -27.73 1.53
C GLY A 69 3.67 -27.48 2.22
N SER A 70 4.01 -26.20 2.48
CA SER A 70 5.31 -25.79 3.01
C SER A 70 5.16 -24.59 3.93
N PHE A 71 5.98 -24.53 4.97
CA PHE A 71 6.05 -23.42 5.92
C PHE A 71 7.18 -22.45 5.54
N SER A 72 7.36 -22.22 4.24
CA SER A 72 8.41 -21.36 3.70
C SER A 72 8.06 -19.88 3.83
N GLU A 73 9.09 -19.05 3.84
CA GLU A 73 8.99 -17.57 3.81
C GLU A 73 8.19 -17.09 2.59
N PHE A 74 8.32 -17.79 1.46
CA PHE A 74 7.53 -17.52 0.26
C PHE A 74 6.03 -17.65 0.54
N ALA A 75 5.60 -18.75 1.16
CA ALA A 75 4.19 -18.99 1.46
C ALA A 75 3.63 -17.95 2.46
N VAL A 76 4.44 -17.48 3.40
CA VAL A 76 4.06 -16.42 4.35
C VAL A 76 3.91 -15.06 3.65
N ARG A 77 4.74 -14.73 2.66
CA ARG A 77 4.76 -13.41 1.98
C ARG A 77 3.76 -13.31 0.83
N LEU A 78 3.38 -14.43 0.24
CA LEU A 78 2.51 -14.48 -0.92
C LEU A 78 1.17 -13.72 -0.74
N PRO A 79 0.41 -13.84 0.36
CA PRO A 79 -0.84 -13.08 0.55
C PRO A 79 -0.64 -11.56 0.48
N SER A 80 0.48 -11.06 0.98
CA SER A 80 0.82 -9.62 0.94
C SER A 80 1.12 -9.15 -0.47
N VAL A 81 1.91 -9.91 -1.25
CA VAL A 81 2.23 -9.58 -2.66
C VAL A 81 0.99 -9.65 -3.54
N LEU A 82 0.17 -10.69 -3.37
CA LEU A 82 -1.09 -10.79 -4.12
C LEU A 82 -2.02 -9.63 -3.80
N SER A 83 -2.08 -9.19 -2.54
CA SER A 83 -2.87 -8.03 -2.13
C SER A 83 -2.41 -6.74 -2.81
N LEU A 84 -1.10 -6.53 -2.93
CA LEU A 84 -0.51 -5.40 -3.64
C LEU A 84 -0.89 -5.40 -5.13
N LEU A 85 -0.75 -6.55 -5.79
CA LEU A 85 -1.09 -6.69 -7.21
C LEU A 85 -2.58 -6.51 -7.47
N LEU A 86 -3.44 -7.11 -6.62
CA LEU A 86 -4.88 -6.94 -6.70
C LEU A 86 -5.29 -5.48 -6.50
N MET A 87 -4.68 -4.79 -5.54
CA MET A 87 -4.97 -3.37 -5.31
C MET A 87 -4.57 -2.50 -6.51
N GLY A 88 -3.42 -2.77 -7.13
CA GLY A 88 -3.01 -2.11 -8.37
C GLY A 88 -3.98 -2.40 -9.53
N MET A 89 -4.43 -3.64 -9.66
CA MET A 89 -5.42 -4.04 -10.67
C MET A 89 -6.77 -3.35 -10.46
N PHE A 90 -7.29 -3.35 -9.22
CA PHE A 90 -8.55 -2.66 -8.92
C PHE A 90 -8.43 -1.16 -9.10
N ASN A 91 -7.29 -0.54 -8.78
CA ASN A 91 -7.04 0.86 -9.07
C ASN A 91 -7.07 1.14 -10.57
N PHE A 92 -6.44 0.28 -11.39
CA PHE A 92 -6.48 0.42 -12.84
C PHE A 92 -7.91 0.38 -13.38
N VAL A 93 -8.69 -0.62 -12.97
CA VAL A 93 -10.09 -0.78 -13.42
C VAL A 93 -10.96 0.41 -12.97
N PHE A 94 -10.79 0.82 -11.72
CA PHE A 94 -11.52 1.95 -11.14
C PHE A 94 -11.20 3.27 -11.87
N VAL A 95 -9.91 3.61 -11.98
CA VAL A 95 -9.50 4.88 -12.60
C VAL A 95 -9.83 4.90 -14.10
N ARG A 96 -9.64 3.79 -14.82
CA ARG A 96 -10.00 3.68 -16.23
C ARG A 96 -11.50 3.94 -16.46
N ARG A 97 -12.35 3.57 -15.50
CA ARG A 97 -13.82 3.78 -15.62
C ARG A 97 -14.22 5.25 -15.58
N PHE A 98 -13.51 6.08 -14.80
CA PHE A 98 -13.89 7.47 -14.51
C PHE A 98 -12.94 8.50 -15.12
N MET A 99 -11.80 8.06 -15.64
CA MET A 99 -10.79 8.91 -16.27
C MET A 99 -10.33 8.30 -17.60
N ASN A 100 -9.04 8.31 -17.88
CA ASN A 100 -8.46 7.71 -19.07
C ASN A 100 -7.49 6.59 -18.76
N GLU A 101 -7.24 5.72 -19.74
CA GLU A 101 -6.39 4.54 -19.59
C GLU A 101 -4.94 4.89 -19.20
N LYS A 102 -4.43 6.03 -19.69
CA LYS A 102 -3.07 6.48 -19.40
C LYS A 102 -2.89 6.81 -17.91
N ILE A 103 -3.81 7.59 -17.33
CA ILE A 103 -3.77 7.91 -15.90
C ILE A 103 -3.98 6.64 -15.07
N ALA A 104 -4.92 5.78 -15.48
CA ALA A 104 -5.18 4.51 -14.83
C ALA A 104 -3.93 3.61 -14.77
N PHE A 105 -3.25 3.45 -15.91
CA PHE A 105 -2.04 2.65 -16.00
C PHE A 105 -0.94 3.20 -15.11
N TYR A 106 -0.61 4.49 -15.26
CA TYR A 106 0.51 5.06 -14.51
C TYR A 106 0.20 5.13 -13.01
N SER A 107 -0.98 5.58 -12.58
CA SER A 107 -1.29 5.64 -11.14
C SER A 107 -1.21 4.27 -10.48
N SER A 108 -1.61 3.20 -11.17
CA SER A 108 -1.54 1.84 -10.66
C SER A 108 -0.10 1.32 -10.61
N MET A 109 0.68 1.53 -11.68
CA MET A 109 2.08 1.13 -11.72
C MET A 109 2.92 1.89 -10.69
N LEU A 110 2.71 3.20 -10.55
CA LEU A 110 3.40 4.03 -9.55
C LEU A 110 3.05 3.61 -8.13
N PHE A 111 1.80 3.17 -7.89
CA PHE A 111 1.41 2.61 -6.60
C PHE A 111 2.16 1.32 -6.28
N ILE A 112 2.10 0.33 -7.18
CA ILE A 112 2.78 -0.97 -6.99
C ILE A 112 4.29 -0.77 -6.75
N THR A 113 4.90 0.17 -7.47
CA THR A 113 6.34 0.43 -7.46
C THR A 113 6.77 1.60 -6.58
N SER A 114 5.89 2.10 -5.69
CA SER A 114 6.25 3.12 -4.70
C SER A 114 7.36 2.64 -3.79
N GLY A 115 8.38 3.45 -3.56
CA GLY A 115 9.66 3.02 -2.98
C GLY A 115 9.52 2.21 -1.70
N ASN A 116 8.80 2.70 -0.69
CA ASN A 116 8.65 1.98 0.58
C ASN A 116 7.82 0.68 0.44
N ILE A 117 6.78 0.69 -0.40
CA ILE A 117 5.98 -0.51 -0.67
C ILE A 117 6.83 -1.52 -1.45
N TYR A 118 7.47 -1.08 -2.52
CA TYR A 118 8.13 -1.95 -3.48
C TYR A 118 9.43 -2.57 -2.95
N PHE A 119 10.25 -1.80 -2.22
CA PHE A 119 11.55 -2.25 -1.72
C PHE A 119 11.54 -2.80 -0.29
N TYR A 120 10.42 -2.65 0.42
CA TYR A 120 10.35 -3.08 1.81
C TYR A 120 9.08 -3.88 2.11
N PHE A 121 7.87 -3.26 2.06
CA PHE A 121 6.65 -3.94 2.49
C PHE A 121 6.19 -5.07 1.58
N SER A 122 6.56 -5.06 0.29
CA SER A 122 6.31 -6.20 -0.61
C SER A 122 7.13 -7.46 -0.26
N LEU A 123 8.18 -7.31 0.54
CA LEU A 123 9.02 -8.41 1.02
C LEU A 123 8.59 -8.94 2.39
N LEU A 124 7.47 -8.45 2.93
CA LEU A 124 6.99 -8.81 4.25
C LEU A 124 5.65 -9.52 4.19
N GLY A 125 5.51 -10.61 4.94
CA GLY A 125 4.25 -11.30 5.21
C GLY A 125 3.37 -10.55 6.21
N GLU A 126 3.23 -9.22 6.01
CA GLU A 126 2.53 -8.32 6.93
C GLU A 126 1.09 -8.04 6.50
N ILE A 127 0.26 -7.79 7.50
CA ILE A 127 -1.17 -7.53 7.36
C ILE A 127 -1.49 -6.25 6.55
N ASP A 128 -0.54 -5.32 6.46
CA ASP A 128 -0.79 -3.95 6.03
C ASP A 128 -1.20 -3.84 4.56
N LEU A 129 -0.63 -4.65 3.66
CA LEU A 129 -1.00 -4.62 2.24
C LEU A 129 -2.40 -5.21 2.00
N PHE A 130 -2.77 -6.28 2.70
CA PHE A 130 -4.12 -6.82 2.62
C PHE A 130 -5.16 -5.88 3.22
N PHE A 131 -4.89 -5.29 4.38
CA PHE A 131 -5.74 -4.28 4.98
C PHE A 131 -5.90 -3.06 4.06
N SER A 132 -4.82 -2.64 3.39
CA SER A 132 -4.86 -1.53 2.43
C SER A 132 -5.71 -1.83 1.21
N LEU A 133 -5.63 -3.05 0.67
CA LEU A 133 -6.51 -3.52 -0.42
C LEU A 133 -7.98 -3.40 -0.03
N VAL A 134 -8.34 -3.97 1.13
CA VAL A 134 -9.74 -3.98 1.60
C VAL A 134 -10.25 -2.56 1.90
N THR A 135 -9.41 -1.73 2.52
CA THR A 135 -9.72 -0.33 2.78
C THR A 135 -9.86 0.47 1.48
N TYR A 136 -9.00 0.23 0.49
CA TYR A 136 -9.13 0.84 -0.83
C TYR A 136 -10.46 0.47 -1.50
N LEU A 137 -10.86 -0.80 -1.45
CA LEU A 137 -12.13 -1.27 -2.00
C LEU A 137 -13.33 -0.66 -1.27
N CYS A 138 -13.24 -0.53 0.05
CA CYS A 138 -14.23 0.15 0.87
C CYS A 138 -14.45 1.60 0.37
N ILE A 139 -13.38 2.37 0.24
CA ILE A 139 -13.42 3.77 -0.19
C ILE A 139 -13.85 3.90 -1.65
N ALA A 140 -13.27 3.09 -2.55
CA ALA A 140 -13.59 3.13 -3.98
C ALA A 140 -15.07 2.79 -4.26
N SER A 141 -15.66 1.87 -3.48
CA SER A 141 -17.08 1.51 -3.60
C SER A 141 -18.00 2.68 -3.27
N VAL A 142 -17.64 3.55 -2.33
CA VAL A 142 -18.40 4.77 -2.02
C VAL A 142 -18.54 5.64 -3.27
N PHE A 143 -17.43 5.95 -3.93
CA PHE A 143 -17.48 6.77 -5.16
C PHE A 143 -18.20 6.06 -6.31
N TYR A 144 -17.88 4.80 -6.53
CA TYR A 144 -18.44 4.04 -7.65
C TYR A 144 -19.95 4.00 -7.61
N PHE A 145 -20.54 3.66 -6.46
CA PHE A 145 -21.99 3.59 -6.33
C PHE A 145 -22.67 4.95 -6.17
N TYR A 146 -21.95 5.96 -5.63
CA TYR A 146 -22.41 7.33 -5.63
C TYR A 146 -22.61 7.86 -7.05
N GLN A 147 -21.65 7.63 -7.95
CA GLN A 147 -21.75 8.02 -9.36
C GLN A 147 -22.90 7.31 -10.08
N LYS A 148 -23.27 6.12 -9.63
CA LYS A 148 -24.45 5.38 -10.12
C LYS A 148 -25.76 5.77 -9.44
N ARG A 149 -25.74 6.71 -8.50
CA ARG A 149 -26.89 7.08 -7.66
C ARG A 149 -27.52 5.89 -6.94
N ASN A 150 -26.78 4.81 -6.70
CA ASN A 150 -27.22 3.62 -5.99
C ASN A 150 -26.73 3.64 -4.54
N PHE A 151 -27.47 4.35 -3.68
CA PHE A 151 -27.11 4.53 -2.28
C PHE A 151 -27.23 3.24 -1.46
N LEU A 152 -28.12 2.31 -1.85
CA LEU A 152 -28.18 1.00 -1.19
C LEU A 152 -26.84 0.26 -1.35
N LEU A 153 -26.40 0.06 -2.58
CA LEU A 153 -25.13 -0.63 -2.82
C LEU A 153 -23.91 0.16 -2.30
N LEU A 154 -24.00 1.49 -2.23
CA LEU A 154 -22.95 2.31 -1.62
C LEU A 154 -22.72 1.90 -0.16
N PHE A 155 -23.79 1.84 0.65
CA PHE A 155 -23.66 1.49 2.06
C PHE A 155 -23.40 -0.02 2.24
N LEU A 156 -24.09 -0.90 1.52
CA LEU A 156 -23.89 -2.34 1.66
C LEU A 156 -22.43 -2.74 1.34
N SER A 157 -21.87 -2.26 0.21
CA SER A 157 -20.52 -2.64 -0.21
C SER A 157 -19.43 -1.99 0.66
N SER A 158 -19.56 -0.71 1.00
CA SER A 158 -18.57 -0.04 1.84
C SER A 158 -18.51 -0.65 3.25
N PHE A 159 -19.66 -0.97 3.84
CA PHE A 159 -19.73 -1.63 5.15
C PHE A 159 -19.29 -3.10 5.11
N PHE A 160 -19.55 -3.81 3.99
CA PHE A 160 -19.00 -5.14 3.77
C PHE A 160 -17.46 -5.12 3.79
N PHE A 161 -16.83 -4.25 2.99
CA PHE A 161 -15.37 -4.14 3.00
C PHE A 161 -14.83 -3.61 4.32
N ALA A 162 -15.53 -2.69 4.98
CA ALA A 162 -15.13 -2.24 6.31
C ALA A 162 -15.19 -3.38 7.35
N SER A 163 -16.17 -4.28 7.25
CA SER A 163 -16.26 -5.47 8.09
C SER A 163 -15.11 -6.44 7.85
N VAL A 164 -14.76 -6.71 6.58
CA VAL A 164 -13.57 -7.49 6.21
C VAL A 164 -12.29 -6.83 6.76
N GLY A 165 -12.20 -5.50 6.68
CA GLY A 165 -11.11 -4.72 7.29
C GLY A 165 -11.08 -4.84 8.82
N PHE A 166 -12.26 -4.86 9.45
CA PHE A 166 -12.38 -5.05 10.90
C PHE A 166 -11.92 -6.44 11.33
N LEU A 167 -12.32 -7.49 10.61
CA LEU A 167 -11.82 -8.86 10.81
C LEU A 167 -10.32 -9.01 10.51
N THR A 168 -9.72 -8.04 9.78
CA THR A 168 -8.29 -8.03 9.47
C THR A 168 -7.49 -7.30 10.55
N LYS A 169 -7.86 -6.05 10.90
CA LYS A 169 -7.02 -5.17 11.73
C LYS A 169 -7.78 -4.54 12.92
N GLY A 170 -9.09 -4.79 13.03
CA GLY A 170 -9.94 -4.24 14.08
C GLY A 170 -10.39 -2.81 13.81
N PHE A 171 -10.47 -2.01 14.88
CA PHE A 171 -11.03 -0.66 14.87
C PHE A 171 -10.49 0.32 13.82
N PRO A 172 -9.23 0.25 13.34
CA PRO A 172 -8.73 1.15 12.29
C PRO A 172 -9.54 1.14 10.99
N SER A 173 -10.34 0.11 10.70
CA SER A 173 -11.19 0.06 9.50
C SER A 173 -12.33 1.09 9.54
N LEU A 174 -12.87 1.40 10.72
CA LEU A 174 -14.02 2.29 10.89
C LEU A 174 -13.70 3.77 10.59
N PRO A 175 -12.60 4.37 11.08
CA PRO A 175 -12.19 5.71 10.67
C PRO A 175 -12.08 5.87 9.16
N PHE A 176 -11.46 4.93 8.45
CA PHE A 176 -11.37 5.00 6.99
C PHE A 176 -12.75 5.05 6.30
N LEU A 177 -13.69 4.22 6.77
CA LEU A 177 -15.06 4.22 6.26
C LEU A 177 -15.74 5.57 6.54
N TYR A 178 -15.85 5.95 7.82
CA TYR A 178 -16.66 7.10 8.21
C TYR A 178 -16.05 8.43 7.79
N VAL A 179 -14.74 8.61 7.89
CA VAL A 179 -14.08 9.84 7.42
C VAL A 179 -14.26 10.01 5.91
N SER A 180 -14.15 8.93 5.13
CA SER A 180 -14.36 8.98 3.68
C SER A 180 -15.84 9.25 3.32
N LEU A 181 -16.79 8.57 3.98
CA LEU A 181 -18.22 8.79 3.77
C LEU A 181 -18.64 10.22 4.13
N ILE A 182 -18.32 10.65 5.35
CA ILE A 182 -18.71 11.98 5.85
C ILE A 182 -18.02 13.06 5.01
N GLY A 183 -16.72 12.95 4.78
CA GLY A 183 -15.96 13.92 3.99
C GLY A 183 -16.54 14.08 2.58
N TYR A 184 -16.80 12.96 1.90
CA TYR A 184 -17.31 13.02 0.53
C TYR A 184 -18.77 13.47 0.48
N LEU A 185 -19.68 12.87 1.27
CA LEU A 185 -21.10 13.23 1.29
C LEU A 185 -21.33 14.68 1.75
N ALA A 186 -20.51 15.20 2.68
CA ALA A 186 -20.56 16.61 3.07
C ALA A 186 -20.20 17.55 1.91
N CYS A 187 -19.13 17.25 1.16
CA CYS A 187 -18.70 18.03 0.01
C CYS A 187 -19.69 17.96 -1.18
N GLU A 188 -20.51 16.92 -1.24
CA GLU A 188 -21.59 16.76 -2.24
C GLU A 188 -22.95 17.29 -1.76
N GLY A 189 -23.06 17.79 -0.51
CA GLY A 189 -24.33 18.26 0.08
C GLY A 189 -25.32 17.15 0.44
N GLU A 190 -24.86 15.89 0.46
CA GLU A 190 -25.70 14.69 0.65
C GLU A 190 -25.53 14.06 2.04
N LEU A 191 -25.04 14.83 3.05
CA LEU A 191 -24.75 14.30 4.37
C LEU A 191 -25.97 13.67 5.07
N ARG A 192 -27.20 14.10 4.67
CA ARG A 192 -28.46 13.51 5.17
C ARG A 192 -28.59 12.01 4.87
N ARG A 193 -27.84 11.49 3.90
CA ARG A 193 -27.79 10.04 3.57
C ARG A 193 -27.25 9.20 4.73
N MET A 194 -26.45 9.78 5.61
CA MET A 194 -25.98 9.12 6.82
C MET A 194 -27.12 8.79 7.82
N PHE A 195 -28.30 9.40 7.68
CA PHE A 195 -29.48 9.12 8.49
C PHE A 195 -30.54 8.30 7.73
N SER A 196 -30.17 7.68 6.60
CA SER A 196 -31.07 6.88 5.78
C SER A 196 -31.14 5.42 6.23
N LEU A 197 -32.20 4.72 5.84
CA LEU A 197 -32.33 3.28 6.00
C LEU A 197 -31.16 2.52 5.36
N TYR A 198 -30.61 3.03 4.26
CA TYR A 198 -29.45 2.41 3.59
C TYR A 198 -28.21 2.33 4.49
N HIS A 199 -27.98 3.36 5.31
CA HIS A 199 -26.89 3.33 6.30
C HIS A 199 -27.16 2.29 7.39
N VAL A 200 -28.39 2.17 7.90
CA VAL A 200 -28.77 1.14 8.87
C VAL A 200 -28.54 -0.26 8.29
N LEU A 201 -28.92 -0.49 7.03
CA LEU A 201 -28.65 -1.75 6.32
C LEU A 201 -27.16 -2.01 6.15
N GLY A 202 -26.36 -0.96 5.90
CA GLY A 202 -24.89 -1.07 5.90
C GLY A 202 -24.36 -1.55 7.25
N ILE A 203 -24.80 -0.95 8.36
CA ILE A 203 -24.43 -1.40 9.72
C ILE A 203 -24.86 -2.85 9.95
N ALA A 204 -26.05 -3.24 9.50
CA ALA A 204 -26.49 -4.64 9.58
C ALA A 204 -25.55 -5.59 8.82
N VAL A 205 -25.10 -5.22 7.60
CA VAL A 205 -24.09 -6.00 6.86
C VAL A 205 -22.78 -6.10 7.64
N PHE A 206 -22.30 -5.00 8.22
CA PHE A 206 -21.10 -5.03 9.05
C PHE A 206 -21.22 -6.02 10.22
N ILE A 207 -22.34 -6.01 10.91
CA ILE A 207 -22.63 -6.92 12.03
C ILE A 207 -22.78 -8.36 11.53
N LEU A 208 -23.48 -8.60 10.43
CA LEU A 208 -23.68 -9.93 9.87
C LEU A 208 -22.38 -10.58 9.40
N VAL A 209 -21.41 -9.81 8.92
CA VAL A 209 -20.13 -10.34 8.43
C VAL A 209 -19.11 -10.50 9.56
N SER A 210 -18.97 -9.52 10.47
CA SER A 210 -18.00 -9.60 11.56
C SER A 210 -18.54 -10.28 12.81
N GLY A 211 -19.83 -10.13 13.10
CA GLY A 211 -20.49 -10.62 14.32
C GLY A 211 -20.36 -12.11 14.58
N PRO A 212 -20.53 -12.99 13.56
CA PRO A 212 -20.40 -14.43 13.76
C PRO A 212 -19.05 -14.85 14.36
N TYR A 213 -17.95 -14.24 13.90
CA TYR A 213 -16.64 -14.53 14.48
C TYR A 213 -16.57 -14.16 15.97
N PHE A 214 -16.98 -12.94 16.33
CA PHE A 214 -16.95 -12.48 17.71
C PHE A 214 -17.93 -13.24 18.60
N TYR A 215 -19.08 -13.65 18.06
CA TYR A 215 -20.03 -14.50 18.77
C TYR A 215 -19.42 -15.86 19.10
N TYR A 216 -18.88 -16.57 18.09
CA TYR A 216 -18.23 -17.88 18.30
C TYR A 216 -17.00 -17.76 19.21
N TYR A 217 -16.22 -16.70 19.07
CA TYR A 217 -15.09 -16.45 19.97
C TYR A 217 -15.57 -16.33 21.43
N GLY A 218 -16.63 -15.57 21.66
CA GLY A 218 -17.20 -15.35 23.01
C GLY A 218 -17.84 -16.58 23.66
N LEU A 219 -18.18 -17.61 22.88
CA LEU A 219 -18.67 -18.88 23.45
C LEU A 219 -17.57 -19.68 24.18
N HIS A 220 -16.31 -19.47 23.81
CA HIS A 220 -15.18 -20.27 24.29
C HIS A 220 -14.10 -19.45 24.99
N ASN A 221 -14.15 -18.12 24.89
CA ASN A 221 -13.11 -17.23 25.35
C ASN A 221 -13.68 -15.94 25.96
N ASP A 222 -12.87 -15.19 26.69
CA ASP A 222 -13.21 -13.86 27.20
C ASP A 222 -13.25 -12.81 26.08
N LEU A 223 -14.44 -12.62 25.52
CA LEU A 223 -14.69 -11.61 24.48
C LEU A 223 -14.42 -10.19 24.96
N SER A 224 -14.75 -9.88 26.23
CA SER A 224 -14.58 -8.54 26.79
C SER A 224 -13.10 -8.16 26.80
N ARG A 225 -12.26 -9.06 27.30
CA ARG A 225 -10.80 -8.90 27.31
C ARG A 225 -10.23 -8.72 25.89
N TYR A 226 -10.73 -9.51 24.93
CA TYR A 226 -10.28 -9.42 23.54
C TYR A 226 -10.62 -8.06 22.91
N VAL A 227 -11.86 -7.60 23.04
CA VAL A 227 -12.30 -6.31 22.50
C VAL A 227 -11.57 -5.15 23.17
N GLN A 228 -11.37 -5.20 24.49
CA GLN A 228 -10.58 -4.20 25.22
C GLN A 228 -9.14 -4.12 24.71
N PHE A 229 -8.52 -5.28 24.46
CA PHE A 229 -7.16 -5.31 23.92
C PHE A 229 -7.09 -4.71 22.50
N LEU A 230 -8.03 -5.08 21.62
CA LEU A 230 -8.12 -4.51 20.26
C LEU A 230 -8.35 -2.99 20.30
N TRP A 231 -9.17 -2.52 21.22
CA TRP A 231 -9.40 -1.09 21.43
C TRP A 231 -8.13 -0.40 21.91
N HIS A 232 -7.48 -0.92 22.94
CA HIS A 232 -6.25 -0.37 23.48
C HIS A 232 -5.13 -0.32 22.41
N GLU A 233 -4.92 -1.40 21.64
CA GLU A 233 -3.94 -1.46 20.55
C GLU A 233 -4.22 -0.41 19.47
N SER A 234 -5.47 -0.14 19.19
CA SER A 234 -5.89 0.85 18.19
C SER A 234 -5.80 2.29 18.71
N SER A 235 -6.29 2.54 19.92
CA SER A 235 -6.38 3.88 20.52
C SER A 235 -5.03 4.40 21.01
N SER A 236 -4.14 3.52 21.49
CA SER A 236 -2.80 3.90 21.99
C SER A 236 -1.94 4.65 20.99
N ARG A 237 -2.24 4.53 19.70
CA ARG A 237 -1.52 5.19 18.59
C ARG A 237 -2.19 6.47 18.11
N THR A 238 -3.31 6.84 18.71
CA THR A 238 -4.11 8.02 18.33
C THR A 238 -4.03 9.10 19.41
N MET A 239 -4.61 10.27 19.14
CA MET A 239 -4.78 11.33 20.15
C MET A 239 -5.64 10.90 21.35
N LEU A 240 -6.39 9.80 21.25
CA LEU A 240 -7.24 9.28 22.34
C LEU A 240 -6.44 8.62 23.47
N ALA A 241 -5.15 8.36 23.27
CA ALA A 241 -4.28 7.71 24.27
C ALA A 241 -3.91 8.59 25.48
N GLY A 242 -4.40 9.83 25.55
CA GLY A 242 -4.15 10.76 26.65
C GLY A 242 -3.56 12.10 26.22
N PRO A 243 -3.24 13.02 27.15
CA PRO A 243 -2.83 14.39 26.86
C PRO A 243 -1.38 14.50 26.35
N ALA A 244 -0.92 13.54 25.58
CA ALA A 244 0.35 13.68 24.89
C ALA A 244 0.24 14.90 23.97
N ARG A 245 0.90 15.99 24.38
CA ARG A 245 1.11 17.16 23.50
C ARG A 245 1.59 16.63 22.16
N MET A 246 0.78 16.80 21.12
CA MET A 246 1.19 16.42 19.77
C MET A 246 2.55 17.04 19.51
N PRO A 247 3.61 16.24 19.32
CA PRO A 247 4.91 16.83 19.09
C PRO A 247 4.82 17.64 17.79
N LEU A 248 5.07 18.95 17.85
CA LEU A 248 5.14 19.80 16.65
C LEU A 248 6.05 19.18 15.60
N LYS A 249 7.03 18.42 16.05
CA LYS A 249 7.91 17.58 15.23
C LYS A 249 7.13 16.62 14.33
N HIS A 250 6.07 15.95 14.81
CA HIS A 250 5.29 14.98 14.03
C HIS A 250 4.57 15.65 12.85
N LEU A 251 4.04 16.85 13.02
CA LEU A 251 3.40 17.62 11.95
C LEU A 251 4.33 17.92 10.77
N VAL A 252 5.62 18.00 11.03
CA VAL A 252 6.64 18.23 9.98
C VAL A 252 7.22 16.91 9.47
N THR A 253 7.55 15.99 10.38
CA THR A 253 8.22 14.72 9.99
C THR A 253 7.29 13.80 9.22
N TYR A 254 6.00 13.70 9.59
CA TYR A 254 5.06 12.78 8.94
C TYR A 254 4.83 13.08 7.45
N PRO A 255 4.64 14.35 7.00
CA PRO A 255 4.62 14.68 5.58
C PRO A 255 5.95 14.37 4.86
N LEU A 256 7.09 14.65 5.49
CA LEU A 256 8.40 14.33 4.91
C LEU A 256 8.61 12.82 4.74
N GLU A 257 8.19 12.03 5.73
CA GLU A 257 8.18 10.56 5.64
C GLU A 257 7.24 10.06 4.54
N THR A 258 6.08 10.72 4.35
CA THR A 258 5.17 10.39 3.25
C THR A 258 5.82 10.65 1.89
N LEU A 259 6.48 11.80 1.73
CA LEU A 259 7.22 12.11 0.52
C LEU A 259 8.34 11.09 0.27
N LYS A 260 9.08 10.72 1.32
CA LYS A 260 10.14 9.70 1.26
C LYS A 260 9.57 8.33 0.86
N ALA A 261 8.45 7.91 1.46
CA ALA A 261 7.81 6.62 1.19
C ALA A 261 7.31 6.49 -0.26
N LEU A 262 6.93 7.62 -0.88
CA LEU A 262 6.47 7.69 -2.26
C LEU A 262 7.61 7.90 -3.27
N LEU A 263 8.86 8.06 -2.84
CA LEU A 263 9.99 8.21 -3.78
C LEU A 263 10.02 7.06 -4.80
N PRO A 264 10.39 7.37 -6.05
CA PRO A 264 10.73 8.70 -6.58
C PRO A 264 9.50 9.50 -7.06
N TYR A 265 8.30 8.98 -6.93
CA TYR A 265 7.07 9.56 -7.49
C TYR A 265 6.57 10.80 -6.74
N SER A 266 7.05 11.03 -5.52
CA SER A 266 6.85 12.31 -4.82
C SER A 266 7.40 13.52 -5.60
N LEU A 267 8.34 13.34 -6.52
CA LEU A 267 8.81 14.38 -7.44
C LEU A 267 7.67 14.94 -8.31
N LEU A 268 6.61 14.17 -8.55
CA LEU A 268 5.46 14.62 -9.34
C LEU A 268 4.67 15.74 -8.65
N PHE A 269 4.82 15.93 -7.34
CA PHE A 269 4.20 17.06 -6.63
C PHE A 269 4.56 18.43 -7.24
N VAL A 270 5.72 18.58 -7.88
CA VAL A 270 6.11 19.85 -8.51
C VAL A 270 5.10 20.32 -9.57
N PHE A 271 4.38 19.38 -10.20
CA PHE A 271 3.39 19.68 -11.24
C PHE A 271 2.04 20.15 -10.68
N THR A 272 1.80 19.99 -9.37
CA THR A 272 0.58 20.48 -8.71
C THR A 272 0.67 22.00 -8.45
N PHE A 273 1.88 22.57 -8.37
CA PHE A 273 2.10 24.00 -8.14
C PHE A 273 1.92 24.81 -9.43
N ARG A 274 0.66 24.95 -9.87
CA ARG A 274 0.27 25.76 -11.03
C ARG A 274 -1.05 26.47 -10.78
N ARG A 275 -1.27 27.61 -11.44
CA ARG A 275 -2.55 28.32 -11.37
C ARG A 275 -3.67 27.47 -11.95
N GLY A 276 -4.85 27.54 -11.35
CA GLY A 276 -6.03 26.78 -11.79
C GLY A 276 -6.00 25.27 -11.47
N PHE A 277 -4.95 24.75 -10.80
CA PHE A 277 -4.87 23.32 -10.49
C PHE A 277 -5.97 22.85 -9.54
N VAL A 278 -6.28 23.65 -8.51
CA VAL A 278 -7.30 23.30 -7.52
C VAL A 278 -8.69 23.31 -8.16
N GLU A 279 -8.98 24.31 -8.98
CA GLU A 279 -10.25 24.40 -9.74
C GLU A 279 -10.43 23.20 -10.67
N GLU A 280 -9.36 22.80 -11.36
CA GLU A 280 -9.35 21.60 -12.21
C GLU A 280 -9.62 20.33 -11.41
N MET A 281 -9.00 20.20 -10.23
CA MET A 281 -9.23 19.06 -9.33
C MET A 281 -10.69 18.99 -8.86
N LEU A 282 -11.27 20.13 -8.49
CA LEU A 282 -12.63 20.19 -7.98
C LEU A 282 -13.70 20.03 -9.08
N SER A 283 -13.38 20.37 -10.32
CA SER A 283 -14.29 20.23 -11.48
C SER A 283 -14.44 18.80 -11.98
N THR A 284 -13.45 17.93 -11.73
CA THR A 284 -13.44 16.54 -12.16
C THR A 284 -13.87 15.61 -11.01
N PRO A 285 -15.04 14.94 -11.09
CA PRO A 285 -15.57 14.18 -9.94
C PRO A 285 -14.60 13.15 -9.33
N ALA A 286 -13.87 12.40 -10.17
CA ALA A 286 -12.91 11.41 -9.68
C ALA A 286 -11.71 12.03 -8.97
N LEU A 287 -11.23 13.19 -9.44
CA LEU A 287 -10.12 13.92 -8.82
C LEU A 287 -10.57 14.60 -7.52
N LYS A 288 -11.75 15.21 -7.54
CA LYS A 288 -12.39 15.80 -6.35
C LYS A 288 -12.52 14.75 -5.24
N PHE A 289 -13.06 13.58 -5.58
CA PHE A 289 -13.17 12.46 -4.64
C PHE A 289 -11.81 12.03 -4.10
N SER A 290 -10.85 11.79 -4.98
CA SER A 290 -9.49 11.37 -4.61
C SER A 290 -8.82 12.36 -3.67
N LEU A 291 -8.96 13.65 -3.92
CA LEU A 291 -8.41 14.71 -3.08
C LEU A 291 -9.11 14.76 -1.71
N ILE A 292 -10.45 14.72 -1.68
CA ILE A 292 -11.23 14.75 -0.42
C ILE A 292 -10.84 13.57 0.46
N VAL A 293 -10.86 12.35 -0.10
CA VAL A 293 -10.55 11.12 0.64
C VAL A 293 -9.11 11.15 1.15
N PHE A 294 -8.16 11.53 0.30
CA PHE A 294 -6.77 11.61 0.73
C PHE A 294 -6.61 12.62 1.85
N VAL A 295 -7.05 13.86 1.68
CA VAL A 295 -6.86 14.93 2.66
C VAL A 295 -7.58 14.63 3.98
N SER A 296 -8.86 14.24 3.94
CA SER A 296 -9.64 13.99 5.15
C SER A 296 -9.06 12.85 6.00
N ASN A 297 -8.68 11.74 5.38
CA ASN A 297 -8.07 10.62 6.10
C ASN A 297 -6.62 10.92 6.51
N TYR A 298 -5.85 11.59 5.66
CA TYR A 298 -4.47 11.95 5.97
C TYR A 298 -4.38 12.85 7.22
N LEU A 299 -5.31 13.79 7.38
CA LEU A 299 -5.37 14.65 8.57
C LEU A 299 -5.53 13.84 9.87
N VAL A 300 -6.30 12.75 9.86
CA VAL A 300 -6.44 11.87 11.04
C VAL A 300 -5.07 11.30 11.46
N TYR A 301 -4.26 10.86 10.52
CA TYR A 301 -2.92 10.32 10.81
C TYR A 301 -1.88 11.40 11.09
N LEU A 302 -1.99 12.55 10.43
CA LEU A 302 -1.13 13.70 10.67
C LEU A 302 -1.22 14.18 12.13
N VAL A 303 -2.41 14.09 12.74
CA VAL A 303 -2.61 14.48 14.15
C VAL A 303 -2.43 13.31 15.13
N SER A 304 -2.07 12.11 14.66
CA SER A 304 -1.90 10.90 15.46
C SER A 304 -0.42 10.60 15.69
N PRO A 305 0.16 10.87 16.87
CA PRO A 305 1.62 10.79 17.11
C PRO A 305 2.24 9.41 16.89
N GLY A 306 1.46 8.34 17.04
CA GLY A 306 1.88 6.94 16.82
C GLY A 306 1.64 6.45 15.38
N ALA A 307 1.30 7.34 14.46
CA ALA A 307 1.03 6.94 13.08
C ALA A 307 2.31 6.52 12.34
N ASN A 308 2.19 5.43 11.58
CA ASN A 308 3.23 4.92 10.69
C ASN A 308 2.76 5.03 9.24
N GLN A 309 3.68 5.24 8.28
CA GLN A 309 3.36 5.39 6.85
C GLN A 309 2.58 4.20 6.27
N ARG A 310 2.82 2.98 6.76
CA ARG A 310 2.07 1.79 6.34
C ARG A 310 0.56 1.84 6.61
N TYR A 311 0.12 2.72 7.52
CA TYR A 311 -1.32 2.85 7.82
C TYR A 311 -2.10 3.58 6.74
N ILE A 312 -1.44 4.40 5.92
CA ILE A 312 -2.06 5.20 4.87
C ILE A 312 -1.83 4.66 3.45
N TYR A 313 -1.29 3.44 3.28
CA TYR A 313 -1.08 2.87 1.94
C TYR A 313 -2.37 2.75 1.13
N ALA A 314 -3.52 2.54 1.79
CA ALA A 314 -4.83 2.56 1.16
C ALA A 314 -5.16 3.89 0.45
N LEU A 315 -4.54 4.99 0.88
CA LEU A 315 -4.76 6.33 0.32
C LEU A 315 -3.82 6.67 -0.84
N TYR A 316 -2.70 5.95 -0.98
CA TYR A 316 -1.69 6.24 -2.02
C TYR A 316 -2.24 6.18 -3.44
N PRO A 317 -3.09 5.21 -3.84
CA PRO A 317 -3.68 5.22 -5.18
C PRO A 317 -4.43 6.51 -5.49
N PHE A 318 -5.22 7.03 -4.55
CA PHE A 318 -5.99 8.27 -4.74
C PHE A 318 -5.06 9.47 -4.92
N LEU A 319 -3.99 9.58 -4.14
CA LEU A 319 -2.97 10.62 -4.29
C LEU A 319 -2.25 10.48 -5.65
N LEU A 320 -1.86 9.27 -6.04
CA LEU A 320 -1.13 9.03 -7.28
C LEU A 320 -1.98 9.30 -8.52
N VAL A 321 -3.30 9.12 -8.46
CA VAL A 321 -4.22 9.57 -9.52
C VAL A 321 -4.12 11.08 -9.72
N VAL A 322 -4.15 11.86 -8.63
CA VAL A 322 -4.00 13.32 -8.66
C VAL A 322 -2.63 13.72 -9.24
N LEU A 323 -1.55 13.09 -8.78
CA LEU A 323 -0.19 13.37 -9.27
C LEU A 323 0.02 13.01 -10.74
N CYS A 324 -0.51 11.86 -11.18
CA CYS A 324 -0.48 11.46 -12.58
C CYS A 324 -1.27 12.44 -13.44
N HIS A 325 -2.46 12.86 -13.00
CA HIS A 325 -3.24 13.87 -13.71
C HIS A 325 -2.45 15.18 -13.83
N ALA A 326 -1.89 15.70 -12.73
CA ALA A 326 -1.06 16.90 -12.73
C ALA A 326 0.09 16.81 -13.73
N TYR A 327 0.76 15.66 -13.81
CA TYR A 327 1.84 15.41 -14.77
C TYR A 327 1.35 15.39 -16.22
N PHE A 328 0.24 14.73 -16.52
CA PHE A 328 -0.22 14.59 -17.91
C PHE A 328 -0.95 15.82 -18.46
N THR A 329 -1.49 16.69 -17.60
CA THR A 329 -2.15 17.94 -17.97
C THR A 329 -1.24 19.18 -17.83
N ARG A 330 0.05 18.98 -17.54
CA ARG A 330 1.03 20.07 -17.44
C ARG A 330 1.13 20.85 -18.74
N GLY A 331 1.05 22.16 -18.65
CA GLY A 331 1.20 23.05 -19.82
C GLY A 331 2.64 23.16 -20.30
N LYS A 332 2.85 23.84 -21.45
CA LYS A 332 4.19 24.13 -22.02
C LYS A 332 5.11 24.90 -21.05
N ALA A 333 4.55 25.60 -20.07
CA ALA A 333 5.29 26.34 -19.04
C ALA A 333 5.98 25.43 -17.98
N ALA A 334 5.78 24.12 -18.04
CA ALA A 334 6.39 23.17 -17.10
C ALA A 334 7.83 22.75 -17.45
N GLY A 335 8.49 23.39 -18.43
CA GLY A 335 9.81 23.02 -18.92
C GLY A 335 10.87 22.85 -17.83
N THR A 336 11.02 23.81 -16.92
CA THR A 336 11.96 23.70 -15.80
C THR A 336 11.63 22.55 -14.84
N LYS A 337 10.34 22.32 -14.55
CA LYS A 337 9.89 21.21 -13.67
C LYS A 337 10.18 19.86 -14.30
N GLU A 338 9.97 19.74 -15.61
CA GLU A 338 10.34 18.54 -16.38
C GLU A 338 11.84 18.28 -16.34
N GLU A 339 12.64 19.34 -16.46
CA GLU A 339 14.09 19.26 -16.39
C GLU A 339 14.59 18.79 -15.03
N ILE A 340 13.98 19.25 -13.94
CA ILE A 340 14.30 18.78 -12.59
C ILE A 340 14.00 17.26 -12.47
N VAL A 341 12.81 16.82 -12.84
CA VAL A 341 12.44 15.38 -12.75
C VAL A 341 13.34 14.54 -13.67
N ARG A 342 13.67 15.05 -14.86
CA ARG A 342 14.59 14.39 -15.78
C ARG A 342 16.00 14.29 -15.20
N ALA A 343 16.54 15.39 -14.67
CA ALA A 343 17.86 15.40 -14.07
C ALA A 343 17.97 14.39 -12.92
N VAL A 344 16.97 14.36 -12.01
CA VAL A 344 16.93 13.36 -10.92
C VAL A 344 16.86 11.93 -11.48
N THR A 345 16.04 11.69 -12.50
CA THR A 345 15.93 10.35 -13.13
C THR A 345 17.25 9.91 -13.76
N VAL A 346 17.90 10.79 -14.52
CA VAL A 346 19.18 10.51 -15.15
C VAL A 346 20.27 10.28 -14.11
N SER A 347 20.32 11.12 -13.06
CA SER A 347 21.30 10.96 -11.98
C SER A 347 21.13 9.63 -11.25
N ALA A 348 19.89 9.23 -10.94
CA ALA A 348 19.61 7.94 -10.30
C ALA A 348 20.07 6.75 -11.20
N LEU A 349 19.81 6.82 -12.49
CA LEU A 349 20.26 5.80 -13.46
C LEU A 349 21.79 5.76 -13.58
N LEU A 350 22.46 6.90 -13.57
CA LEU A 350 23.93 6.97 -13.61
C LEU A 350 24.53 6.39 -12.32
N ILE A 351 23.94 6.69 -11.15
CA ILE A 351 24.36 6.08 -9.88
C ILE A 351 24.21 4.55 -9.94
N LEU A 352 23.09 4.05 -10.46
CA LEU A 352 22.85 2.62 -10.62
C LEU A 352 23.87 2.00 -11.59
N ALA A 353 24.18 2.67 -12.69
CA ALA A 353 25.20 2.21 -13.67
C ALA A 353 26.59 2.15 -13.01
N LEU A 354 27.00 3.18 -12.27
CA LEU A 354 28.29 3.20 -11.56
C LEU A 354 28.35 2.11 -10.47
N ALA A 355 27.27 1.95 -9.68
CA ALA A 355 27.18 0.88 -8.69
C ALA A 355 27.27 -0.51 -9.33
N SER A 356 26.61 -0.71 -10.48
CA SER A 356 26.69 -1.95 -11.24
C SER A 356 28.10 -2.22 -11.80
N ALA A 357 28.79 -1.19 -12.28
CA ALA A 357 30.17 -1.32 -12.75
C ALA A 357 31.14 -1.67 -11.61
N ALA A 358 30.93 -1.11 -10.42
CA ALA A 358 31.77 -1.37 -9.24
C ALA A 358 31.49 -2.72 -8.58
N ALA A 359 30.25 -3.22 -8.65
CA ALA A 359 29.80 -4.40 -7.89
C ALA A 359 30.69 -5.65 -8.04
N PRO A 360 31.19 -6.06 -9.23
CA PRO A 360 32.06 -7.25 -9.33
C PRO A 360 33.37 -7.15 -8.58
N PHE A 361 33.82 -5.94 -8.26
CA PHE A 361 35.10 -5.67 -7.59
C PHE A 361 34.96 -5.49 -6.07
N LEU A 362 33.72 -5.46 -5.56
CA LEU A 362 33.46 -5.27 -4.13
C LEU A 362 33.39 -6.62 -3.42
N LYS A 363 34.15 -6.76 -2.34
CA LYS A 363 34.12 -7.97 -1.49
C LYS A 363 32.72 -8.28 -0.95
N MET A 364 31.93 -7.23 -0.70
CA MET A 364 30.54 -7.35 -0.21
C MET A 364 29.61 -8.11 -1.17
N THR A 365 29.86 -8.04 -2.47
CA THR A 365 29.00 -8.62 -3.51
C THR A 365 29.47 -9.99 -3.99
N SER A 366 30.59 -10.50 -3.45
CA SER A 366 31.18 -11.81 -3.85
C SER A 366 30.24 -13.00 -3.59
N ALA A 367 29.31 -12.87 -2.62
CA ALA A 367 28.31 -13.90 -2.32
C ALA A 367 27.11 -13.91 -3.29
N ALA A 368 26.97 -12.89 -4.15
CA ALA A 368 25.89 -12.85 -5.13
C ALA A 368 26.21 -13.77 -6.33
N PRO A 369 25.29 -14.69 -6.70
CA PRO A 369 25.48 -15.58 -7.86
C PRO A 369 25.68 -14.79 -9.17
N HIS A 370 26.64 -15.20 -9.97
CA HIS A 370 26.89 -14.63 -11.31
C HIS A 370 27.04 -13.09 -11.32
N ILE A 371 27.61 -12.51 -10.28
CA ILE A 371 27.67 -11.06 -10.07
C ILE A 371 28.19 -10.29 -11.29
N ALA A 372 29.22 -10.79 -12.00
CA ALA A 372 29.79 -10.13 -13.16
C ALA A 372 28.77 -10.01 -14.31
N PHE A 373 28.01 -11.08 -14.59
CA PHE A 373 26.97 -11.09 -15.62
C PHE A 373 25.79 -10.18 -15.24
N VAL A 374 25.32 -10.30 -14.01
CA VAL A 374 24.23 -9.47 -13.45
C VAL A 374 24.62 -7.99 -13.51
N SER A 375 25.83 -7.65 -13.10
CA SER A 375 26.36 -6.29 -13.14
C SER A 375 26.46 -5.72 -14.54
N ALA A 376 26.98 -6.51 -15.51
CA ALA A 376 27.04 -6.09 -16.91
C ALA A 376 25.64 -5.79 -17.49
N PHE A 377 24.65 -6.63 -17.18
CA PHE A 377 23.26 -6.41 -17.60
C PHE A 377 22.71 -5.10 -17.05
N PHE A 378 22.83 -4.84 -15.74
CA PHE A 378 22.31 -3.62 -15.13
C PHE A 378 23.09 -2.38 -15.55
N LEU A 379 24.39 -2.48 -15.77
CA LEU A 379 25.20 -1.38 -16.33
C LEU A 379 24.68 -0.97 -17.71
N ILE A 380 24.43 -1.92 -18.60
CA ILE A 380 23.89 -1.66 -19.93
C ILE A 380 22.48 -1.09 -19.84
N ALA A 381 21.59 -1.71 -19.06
CA ALA A 381 20.20 -1.28 -18.91
C ALA A 381 20.09 0.15 -18.32
N ALA A 382 20.85 0.45 -17.28
CA ALA A 382 20.85 1.77 -16.65
C ALA A 382 21.45 2.84 -17.58
N SER A 383 22.59 2.55 -18.24
CA SER A 383 23.27 3.49 -19.14
C SER A 383 22.42 3.81 -20.37
N THR A 384 21.85 2.80 -21.02
CA THR A 384 20.99 3.01 -22.21
C THR A 384 19.73 3.79 -21.84
N THR A 385 19.13 3.50 -20.68
CA THR A 385 17.95 4.24 -20.19
C THR A 385 18.31 5.69 -19.82
N ALA A 386 19.47 5.94 -19.21
CA ALA A 386 19.93 7.29 -18.89
C ALA A 386 20.13 8.12 -20.17
N ILE A 387 20.75 7.55 -21.20
CA ILE A 387 20.93 8.18 -22.52
C ILE A 387 19.55 8.46 -23.17
N ALA A 388 18.63 7.52 -23.11
CA ALA A 388 17.28 7.73 -23.64
C ALA A 388 16.52 8.82 -22.87
N ALA A 389 16.62 8.87 -21.54
CA ALA A 389 15.99 9.87 -20.68
C ALA A 389 16.56 11.28 -20.92
N SER A 390 17.85 11.40 -21.21
CA SER A 390 18.47 12.69 -21.53
C SER A 390 17.98 13.28 -22.86
N LYS A 391 17.63 12.41 -23.83
CA LYS A 391 17.24 12.82 -25.19
C LYS A 391 15.73 12.99 -25.38
N ARG A 392 14.89 12.24 -24.66
CA ARG A 392 13.43 12.18 -24.89
C ARG A 392 12.63 12.85 -23.76
N LYS A 393 12.30 14.14 -23.97
CA LYS A 393 11.54 14.95 -22.98
C LYS A 393 10.17 14.33 -22.60
N ASN A 394 9.45 13.76 -23.54
CA ASN A 394 8.08 13.25 -23.32
C ASN A 394 8.01 11.85 -22.70
N ALA A 395 9.14 11.19 -22.45
CA ALA A 395 9.19 9.83 -21.95
C ALA A 395 9.75 9.71 -20.51
N ILE A 396 9.79 10.81 -19.76
CA ILE A 396 10.40 10.86 -18.43
C ILE A 396 9.72 9.88 -17.47
N LEU A 397 8.38 9.88 -17.39
CA LEU A 397 7.65 9.02 -16.46
C LEU A 397 7.79 7.51 -16.76
N PRO A 398 7.68 7.04 -18.03
CA PRO A 398 8.02 5.66 -18.38
C PRO A 398 9.46 5.26 -18.02
N MET A 399 10.41 6.17 -18.20
CA MET A 399 11.82 5.91 -17.90
C MET A 399 12.09 5.88 -16.40
N LEU A 400 11.44 6.77 -15.64
CA LEU A 400 11.49 6.74 -14.18
C LEU A 400 10.91 5.43 -13.64
N LEU A 401 9.75 5.00 -14.16
CA LEU A 401 9.15 3.72 -13.81
C LEU A 401 10.06 2.55 -14.14
N PHE A 402 10.67 2.53 -15.34
CA PHE A 402 11.62 1.50 -15.74
C PHE A 402 12.85 1.49 -14.83
N ALA A 403 13.40 2.67 -14.50
CA ALA A 403 14.53 2.80 -13.58
C ALA A 403 14.23 2.16 -12.21
N VAL A 404 13.04 2.40 -11.66
CA VAL A 404 12.63 1.80 -10.37
C VAL A 404 12.53 0.27 -10.48
N ILE A 405 11.94 -0.25 -11.56
CA ILE A 405 11.82 -1.69 -11.76
C ILE A 405 13.21 -2.35 -11.92
N VAL A 406 14.09 -1.74 -12.70
CA VAL A 406 15.47 -2.24 -12.88
C VAL A 406 16.25 -2.19 -11.57
N SER A 407 16.09 -1.11 -10.78
CA SER A 407 16.71 -1.01 -9.45
C SER A 407 16.21 -2.10 -8.51
N ARG A 408 14.92 -2.45 -8.59
CA ARG A 408 14.34 -3.54 -7.79
C ARG A 408 14.91 -4.90 -8.22
N LEU A 409 15.00 -5.18 -9.52
CA LEU A 409 15.60 -6.41 -10.02
C LEU A 409 17.07 -6.53 -9.59
N ALA A 410 17.84 -5.44 -9.60
CA ALA A 410 19.19 -5.42 -9.06
C ALA A 410 19.23 -5.72 -7.58
N PHE A 411 18.31 -5.15 -6.81
CA PHE A 411 18.15 -5.43 -5.37
C PHE A 411 17.83 -6.92 -5.14
N ASP A 412 16.91 -7.51 -5.90
CA ASP A 412 16.50 -8.90 -5.76
C ASP A 412 17.61 -9.89 -6.14
N LEU A 413 18.41 -9.59 -7.15
CA LEU A 413 19.45 -10.48 -7.66
C LEU A 413 20.80 -10.33 -6.94
N VAL A 414 21.06 -9.18 -6.33
CA VAL A 414 22.35 -8.91 -5.67
C VAL A 414 22.19 -8.83 -4.16
N TYR A 415 21.31 -7.96 -3.66
CA TYR A 415 21.23 -7.68 -2.25
C TYR A 415 20.55 -8.81 -1.44
N LEU A 416 19.42 -9.36 -1.93
CA LEU A 416 18.70 -10.41 -1.19
C LEU A 416 19.53 -11.69 -1.00
N PRO A 417 20.27 -12.21 -2.02
CA PRO A 417 21.16 -13.35 -1.80
C PRO A 417 22.28 -13.08 -0.79
N ILE A 418 22.87 -11.86 -0.81
CA ILE A 418 23.89 -11.47 0.14
C ILE A 418 23.32 -11.44 1.57
N GLN A 419 22.16 -10.83 1.75
CA GLN A 419 21.47 -10.78 3.05
C GLN A 419 21.16 -12.20 3.56
N ALA A 420 20.66 -13.08 2.70
CA ALA A 420 20.36 -14.47 3.06
C ALA A 420 21.65 -15.23 3.50
N ALA A 421 22.75 -15.05 2.78
CA ALA A 421 24.02 -15.68 3.12
C ALA A 421 24.60 -15.18 4.45
N THR A 422 24.50 -13.87 4.73
CA THR A 422 25.00 -13.28 5.99
C THR A 422 24.15 -13.60 7.20
N SER A 423 22.87 -13.92 7.03
CA SER A 423 21.98 -14.32 8.14
C SER A 423 22.12 -15.78 8.53
N GLN A 424 22.80 -16.60 7.73
CA GLN A 424 23.06 -18.03 7.98
C GLN A 424 24.46 -18.28 8.59
N SER A 425 25.35 -17.29 8.56
CA SER A 425 26.68 -17.30 9.17
C SER A 425 26.63 -16.76 10.61
#